data_0da39f154a0a9f636c35d7449c2a3f26
#
_entry.id   0da39f154a0a9f636c35d7449c2a3f26
#
_cell.length_a   1.000
_cell.length_b   1.000
_cell.length_c   1.000
_cell.angle_alpha   90.00
_cell.angle_beta   90.00
_cell.angle_gamma   90.00
#
_symmetry.space_group_name_H-M   'P 1'
#
loop_
_entity.id
_entity.type
_entity.pdbx_description
1 polymer ?
#
loop_
_entity_poly.entity_id
_entity_poly.type
_entity_poly.pdbx_seq_one_letter_code
_entity_poly.pdbx_strand_id
1 'polypeptide(L)'
;MIIIIGASKGIGKFLLHKFRSESITVVGTFNSASDNSDNLFKVDVTDFNQITAFIETQKPLLSEITLINCAGITYNAFAHKSDPALWKNVIDVNLIGTYNCIRAVLPLMRLQKFGRIINFSSVVATKPTAGVSAYAASKSALWGMSKSLAQENAGLNITINNINLGYSELGMIKKVPQEFLDTLIGQIPSKKLCEPIDIYKTVNYLMECNYINGSSIDLNGGLV
;
A
#
# COMPACT_ATOMS: atom_id res chain seq x y z
N MET A 1 7.41 3.70 -15.43
CA MET A 1 7.09 2.28 -15.12
C MET A 1 6.51 2.16 -13.73
N ILE A 2 5.47 1.33 -13.54
CA ILE A 2 4.83 1.12 -12.25
C ILE A 2 5.34 -0.17 -11.59
N ILE A 3 5.66 -0.11 -10.30
CA ILE A 3 6.01 -1.25 -9.46
C ILE A 3 4.93 -1.41 -8.39
N ILE A 4 4.26 -2.56 -8.32
CA ILE A 4 3.25 -2.86 -7.30
C ILE A 4 3.78 -3.92 -6.34
N ILE A 5 3.99 -3.55 -5.11
CA ILE A 5 4.39 -4.48 -4.05
C ILE A 5 3.14 -5.13 -3.45
N GLY A 6 3.05 -6.46 -3.50
CA GLY A 6 1.87 -7.19 -3.04
C GLY A 6 0.74 -7.27 -4.08
N ALA A 7 1.08 -7.63 -5.32
CA ALA A 7 0.17 -7.64 -6.47
C ALA A 7 -0.61 -8.96 -6.67
N SER A 8 -0.45 -9.98 -5.81
CA SER A 8 -1.10 -11.29 -6.02
C SER A 8 -2.57 -11.36 -5.60
N LYS A 9 -3.06 -10.39 -4.84
CA LYS A 9 -4.44 -10.37 -4.32
C LYS A 9 -4.94 -8.95 -4.04
N GLY A 10 -6.25 -8.83 -3.84
CA GLY A 10 -6.89 -7.58 -3.37
C GLY A 10 -6.60 -6.39 -4.26
N ILE A 11 -6.24 -5.28 -3.63
CA ILE A 11 -6.00 -3.98 -4.29
C ILE A 11 -4.84 -4.07 -5.28
N GLY A 12 -3.72 -4.67 -4.89
CA GLY A 12 -2.55 -4.78 -5.76
C GLY A 12 -2.84 -5.58 -7.03
N LYS A 13 -3.58 -6.70 -6.94
CA LYS A 13 -4.00 -7.48 -8.12
C LYS A 13 -4.93 -6.69 -9.02
N PHE A 14 -5.92 -6.00 -8.46
CA PHE A 14 -6.82 -5.14 -9.23
C PHE A 14 -6.06 -4.05 -9.99
N LEU A 15 -5.17 -3.32 -9.31
CA LEU A 15 -4.37 -2.26 -9.93
C LEU A 15 -3.46 -2.81 -11.02
N LEU A 16 -2.82 -3.98 -10.79
CA LEU A 16 -1.97 -4.64 -11.79
C LEU A 16 -2.75 -4.91 -13.09
N HIS A 17 -3.92 -5.54 -12.97
CA HIS A 17 -4.75 -5.85 -14.12
C HIS A 17 -5.28 -4.59 -14.80
N LYS A 18 -5.67 -3.59 -14.02
CA LYS A 18 -6.20 -2.34 -14.54
C LYS A 18 -5.15 -1.56 -15.33
N PHE A 19 -3.93 -1.42 -14.81
CA PHE A 19 -2.83 -0.78 -15.54
C PHE A 19 -2.43 -1.55 -16.80
N ARG A 20 -2.40 -2.88 -16.74
CA ARG A 20 -2.13 -3.71 -17.91
C ARG A 20 -3.19 -3.56 -19.00
N SER A 21 -4.46 -3.46 -18.63
CA SER A 21 -5.56 -3.26 -19.58
C SER A 21 -5.49 -1.91 -20.31
N GLU A 22 -4.75 -0.95 -19.76
CA GLU A 22 -4.48 0.36 -20.35
C GLU A 22 -3.10 0.44 -21.02
N SER A 23 -2.46 -0.72 -21.24
CA SER A 23 -1.14 -0.83 -21.87
C SER A 23 -0.03 -0.08 -21.11
N ILE A 24 -0.22 0.15 -19.80
CA ILE A 24 0.79 0.77 -18.94
C ILE A 24 1.78 -0.31 -18.47
N THR A 25 3.07 -0.04 -18.62
CA THR A 25 4.13 -0.94 -18.17
C THR A 25 4.11 -1.06 -16.64
N VAL A 26 3.77 -2.25 -16.14
CA VAL A 26 3.64 -2.54 -14.71
C VAL A 26 4.20 -3.91 -14.37
N VAL A 27 4.94 -3.97 -13.27
CA VAL A 27 5.42 -5.21 -12.65
C VAL A 27 4.87 -5.32 -11.24
N GLY A 28 4.68 -6.55 -10.78
CA GLY A 28 4.17 -6.82 -9.45
C GLY A 28 4.98 -7.84 -8.68
N THR A 29 4.90 -7.79 -7.35
CA THR A 29 5.51 -8.77 -6.47
C THR A 29 4.48 -9.53 -5.64
N PHE A 30 4.88 -10.70 -5.14
CA PHE A 30 4.13 -11.49 -4.16
C PHE A 30 5.10 -12.13 -3.16
N ASN A 31 4.60 -12.59 -2.01
CA ASN A 31 5.39 -13.39 -1.05
C ASN A 31 4.82 -14.80 -0.90
N SER A 32 3.54 -14.94 -0.55
CA SER A 32 2.92 -16.20 -0.10
C SER A 32 1.83 -16.76 -1.02
N ALA A 33 1.68 -16.26 -2.26
CA ALA A 33 0.71 -16.79 -3.20
C ALA A 33 1.20 -18.15 -3.78
N SER A 34 0.30 -19.10 -3.89
CA SER A 34 0.57 -20.42 -4.50
C SER A 34 0.47 -20.39 -6.03
N ASP A 35 -0.24 -19.43 -6.60
CA ASP A 35 -0.47 -19.26 -8.03
C ASP A 35 0.22 -17.98 -8.51
N ASN A 36 1.01 -18.09 -9.57
CA ASN A 36 1.71 -16.98 -10.22
C ASN A 36 1.23 -16.80 -11.68
N SER A 37 -0.08 -16.95 -11.91
CA SER A 37 -0.69 -16.73 -13.23
C SER A 37 -0.45 -15.34 -13.82
N ASP A 38 -0.13 -14.37 -12.97
CA ASP A 38 0.11 -12.97 -13.35
C ASP A 38 1.59 -12.64 -13.62
N ASN A 39 2.49 -13.64 -13.69
CA ASN A 39 3.92 -13.44 -13.87
C ASN A 39 4.51 -12.43 -12.86
N LEU A 40 4.25 -12.67 -11.59
CA LEU A 40 4.74 -11.86 -10.49
C LEU A 40 6.11 -12.34 -10.00
N PHE A 41 6.88 -11.43 -9.43
CA PHE A 41 8.15 -11.74 -8.80
C PHE A 41 7.95 -12.08 -7.32
N LYS A 42 8.56 -13.19 -6.87
CA LYS A 42 8.53 -13.56 -5.45
C LYS A 42 9.51 -12.69 -4.66
N VAL A 43 9.00 -11.91 -3.72
CA VAL A 43 9.79 -10.98 -2.89
C VAL A 43 9.18 -10.92 -1.49
N ASP A 44 9.98 -11.21 -0.48
CA ASP A 44 9.64 -10.92 0.91
C ASP A 44 10.07 -9.48 1.22
N VAL A 45 9.11 -8.61 1.54
CA VAL A 45 9.38 -7.20 1.84
C VAL A 45 10.18 -6.99 3.14
N THR A 46 10.25 -7.99 4.00
CA THR A 46 11.07 -7.94 5.22
C THR A 46 12.54 -8.24 4.95
N ASP A 47 12.86 -8.81 3.79
CA ASP A 47 14.22 -9.10 3.36
C ASP A 47 14.69 -8.05 2.33
N PHE A 48 15.53 -7.12 2.78
CA PHE A 48 16.04 -6.05 1.94
C PHE A 48 16.88 -6.55 0.76
N ASN A 49 17.57 -7.69 0.89
CA ASN A 49 18.37 -8.26 -0.21
C ASN A 49 17.48 -8.78 -1.34
N GLN A 50 16.34 -9.42 -1.01
CA GLN A 50 15.38 -9.86 -2.04
C GLN A 50 14.80 -8.67 -2.80
N ILE A 51 14.47 -7.58 -2.10
CA ILE A 51 13.96 -6.36 -2.72
C ILE A 51 15.02 -5.76 -3.64
N THR A 52 16.25 -5.63 -3.17
CA THR A 52 17.34 -5.06 -3.96
C THR A 52 17.62 -5.89 -5.21
N ALA A 53 17.68 -7.21 -5.07
CA ALA A 53 17.87 -8.12 -6.20
C ALA A 53 16.73 -7.97 -7.24
N PHE A 54 15.48 -7.88 -6.77
CA PHE A 54 14.33 -7.63 -7.64
C PHE A 54 14.47 -6.30 -8.39
N ILE A 55 14.79 -5.19 -7.71
CA ILE A 55 14.95 -3.88 -8.34
C ILE A 55 16.10 -3.90 -9.37
N GLU A 56 17.21 -4.54 -9.06
CA GLU A 56 18.33 -4.66 -10.02
C GLU A 56 17.91 -5.46 -11.29
N THR A 57 17.11 -6.52 -11.17
CA THR A 57 16.60 -7.24 -12.35
C THR A 57 15.67 -6.39 -13.22
N GLN A 58 14.95 -5.43 -12.63
CA GLN A 58 14.04 -4.54 -13.35
C GLN A 58 14.73 -3.26 -13.86
N LYS A 59 15.91 -2.94 -13.38
CA LYS A 59 16.63 -1.68 -13.62
C LYS A 59 16.70 -1.25 -15.09
N PRO A 60 16.93 -2.14 -16.08
CA PRO A 60 16.94 -1.75 -17.49
C PRO A 60 15.64 -1.17 -18.02
N LEU A 61 14.52 -1.46 -17.34
CA LEU A 61 13.17 -1.01 -17.71
C LEU A 61 12.67 0.17 -16.87
N LEU A 62 13.39 0.50 -15.78
CA LEU A 62 12.95 1.50 -14.81
C LEU A 62 13.22 2.91 -15.30
N SER A 63 12.20 3.56 -15.83
CA SER A 63 12.14 5.00 -16.08
C SER A 63 10.86 5.58 -15.48
N GLU A 64 10.91 6.82 -15.00
CA GLU A 64 9.77 7.51 -14.38
C GLU A 64 9.02 6.61 -13.39
N ILE A 65 9.73 6.19 -12.35
CA ILE A 65 9.27 5.13 -11.45
C ILE A 65 8.09 5.59 -10.60
N THR A 66 7.01 4.79 -10.63
CA THR A 66 5.94 4.85 -9.64
C THR A 66 5.98 3.58 -8.78
N LEU A 67 6.10 3.73 -7.47
CA LEU A 67 6.03 2.63 -6.49
C LEU A 67 4.69 2.66 -5.76
N ILE A 68 3.95 1.56 -5.81
CA ILE A 68 2.67 1.40 -5.11
C ILE A 68 2.81 0.27 -4.09
N ASN A 69 2.79 0.62 -2.80
CA ASN A 69 2.92 -0.32 -1.70
C ASN A 69 1.55 -0.82 -1.23
N CYS A 70 1.17 -2.02 -1.70
CA CYS A 70 -0.07 -2.71 -1.33
C CYS A 70 0.16 -3.90 -0.38
N ALA A 71 1.42 -4.31 -0.16
CA ALA A 71 1.73 -5.41 0.76
C ALA A 71 1.31 -5.03 2.19
N GLY A 72 0.69 -5.99 2.86
CA GLY A 72 0.29 -5.79 4.25
C GLY A 72 -0.45 -7.00 4.80
N ILE A 73 -0.30 -7.17 6.10
CA ILE A 73 -0.96 -8.21 6.90
C ILE A 73 -1.66 -7.58 8.09
N THR A 74 -2.58 -8.33 8.69
CA THR A 74 -3.23 -7.96 9.94
C THR A 74 -3.10 -9.09 10.95
N TYR A 75 -3.05 -8.72 12.22
CA TYR A 75 -3.15 -9.61 13.36
C TYR A 75 -4.12 -8.99 14.36
N ASN A 76 -5.18 -9.73 14.67
CA ASN A 76 -6.27 -9.25 15.52
C ASN A 76 -6.21 -9.95 16.88
N ALA A 77 -5.86 -9.19 17.91
CA ALA A 77 -5.86 -9.66 19.30
C ALA A 77 -5.98 -8.47 20.26
N PHE A 78 -6.71 -8.64 21.35
CA PHE A 78 -6.63 -7.69 22.46
C PHE A 78 -5.21 -7.70 23.07
N ALA A 79 -4.69 -6.54 23.44
CA ALA A 79 -3.29 -6.37 23.85
C ALA A 79 -2.84 -7.35 24.97
N HIS A 80 -3.71 -7.62 25.96
CA HIS A 80 -3.40 -8.53 27.07
C HIS A 80 -3.35 -10.02 26.67
N LYS A 81 -3.79 -10.37 25.44
CA LYS A 81 -3.78 -11.74 24.87
C LYS A 81 -2.96 -11.83 23.60
N SER A 82 -2.33 -10.73 23.19
CA SER A 82 -1.61 -10.69 21.93
C SER A 82 -0.26 -11.43 22.06
N ASP A 83 0.09 -12.15 21.00
CA ASP A 83 1.43 -12.70 20.85
C ASP A 83 2.38 -11.58 20.38
N PRO A 84 3.45 -11.26 21.14
CA PRO A 84 4.39 -10.20 20.75
C PRO A 84 5.09 -10.45 19.42
N ALA A 85 5.35 -11.71 19.05
CA ALA A 85 6.01 -12.04 17.79
C ALA A 85 5.09 -11.78 16.60
N LEU A 86 3.82 -12.17 16.70
CA LEU A 86 2.81 -11.88 15.66
C LEU A 86 2.53 -10.39 15.57
N TRP A 87 2.47 -9.69 16.71
CA TRP A 87 2.32 -8.23 16.74
C TRP A 87 3.48 -7.55 16.01
N LYS A 88 4.73 -7.94 16.35
CA LYS A 88 5.95 -7.43 15.71
C LYS A 88 5.97 -7.72 14.20
N ASN A 89 5.55 -8.92 13.79
CA ASN A 89 5.51 -9.30 12.38
C ASN A 89 4.64 -8.35 11.54
N VAL A 90 3.53 -7.82 12.11
CA VAL A 90 2.72 -6.81 11.41
C VAL A 90 3.51 -5.53 11.18
N ILE A 91 4.30 -5.08 12.15
CA ILE A 91 5.17 -3.92 12.00
C ILE A 91 6.26 -4.19 10.94
N ASP A 92 6.89 -5.35 11.02
CA ASP A 92 7.97 -5.73 10.10
C ASP A 92 7.46 -5.72 8.63
N VAL A 93 6.30 -6.30 8.37
CA VAL A 93 5.76 -6.34 7.01
C VAL A 93 5.21 -4.97 6.56
N ASN A 94 4.35 -4.35 7.38
CA ASN A 94 3.56 -3.20 6.94
C ASN A 94 4.35 -1.88 6.96
N LEU A 95 5.30 -1.73 7.88
CA LEU A 95 6.09 -0.51 8.05
C LEU A 95 7.51 -0.69 7.54
N ILE A 96 8.27 -1.64 8.12
CA ILE A 96 9.66 -1.85 7.73
C ILE A 96 9.74 -2.34 6.28
N GLY A 97 8.87 -3.27 5.88
CA GLY A 97 8.79 -3.74 4.48
C GLY A 97 8.46 -2.62 3.49
N THR A 98 7.54 -1.72 3.84
CA THR A 98 7.25 -0.53 3.02
C THR A 98 8.47 0.38 2.92
N TYR A 99 9.16 0.65 4.03
CA TYR A 99 10.39 1.43 4.03
C TYR A 99 11.48 0.78 3.17
N ASN A 100 11.67 -0.53 3.29
CA ASN A 100 12.65 -1.27 2.49
C ASN A 100 12.39 -1.10 0.98
N CYS A 101 11.14 -1.22 0.55
CA CYS A 101 10.77 -1.01 -0.85
C CYS A 101 11.06 0.42 -1.32
N ILE A 102 10.72 1.42 -0.52
CA ILE A 102 11.02 2.83 -0.80
C ILE A 102 12.53 3.03 -0.89
N ARG A 103 13.29 2.55 0.10
CA ARG A 103 14.75 2.69 0.17
C ARG A 103 15.45 2.07 -1.04
N ALA A 104 14.93 0.97 -1.58
CA ALA A 104 15.53 0.29 -2.73
C ALA A 104 15.36 1.06 -4.05
N VAL A 105 14.21 1.72 -4.27
CA VAL A 105 13.95 2.47 -5.52
C VAL A 105 14.42 3.93 -5.45
N LEU A 106 14.51 4.51 -4.27
CA LEU A 106 14.76 5.92 -4.07
C LEU A 106 16.06 6.42 -4.70
N PRO A 107 17.20 5.69 -4.70
CA PRO A 107 18.42 6.11 -5.40
C PRO A 107 18.21 6.29 -6.90
N LEU A 108 17.43 5.42 -7.54
CA LEU A 108 17.11 5.53 -8.97
C LEU A 108 16.19 6.70 -9.25
N MET A 109 15.14 6.88 -8.43
CA MET A 109 14.24 8.04 -8.53
C MET A 109 15.00 9.37 -8.38
N ARG A 110 15.94 9.44 -7.43
CA ARG A 110 16.79 10.62 -7.23
C ARG A 110 17.69 10.91 -8.42
N LEU A 111 18.29 9.87 -9.01
CA LEU A 111 19.11 9.98 -10.23
C LEU A 111 18.28 10.49 -11.42
N GLN A 112 17.06 10.00 -11.58
CA GLN A 112 16.13 10.38 -12.64
C GLN A 112 15.42 11.71 -12.39
N LYS A 113 15.49 12.25 -11.17
CA LYS A 113 14.72 13.43 -10.72
C LYS A 113 13.21 13.26 -10.98
N PHE A 114 12.73 12.06 -10.73
CA PHE A 114 11.33 11.71 -10.84
C PHE A 114 11.01 10.52 -9.93
N GLY A 115 9.87 10.58 -9.24
CA GLY A 115 9.33 9.46 -8.48
C GLY A 115 7.94 9.74 -7.95
N ARG A 116 7.11 8.69 -7.93
CA ARG A 116 5.79 8.70 -7.30
C ARG A 116 5.70 7.50 -6.36
N ILE A 117 5.51 7.76 -5.09
CA ILE A 117 5.39 6.72 -4.06
C ILE A 117 4.03 6.84 -3.41
N ILE A 118 3.25 5.76 -3.49
CA ILE A 118 1.89 5.70 -2.96
C ILE A 118 1.82 4.53 -1.99
N ASN A 119 1.57 4.82 -0.72
CA ASN A 119 1.43 3.84 0.33
C ASN A 119 -0.04 3.65 0.70
N PHE A 120 -0.52 2.42 0.78
CA PHE A 120 -1.83 2.13 1.31
C PHE A 120 -1.80 2.12 2.84
N SER A 121 -2.29 3.20 3.44
CA SER A 121 -2.65 3.28 4.84
C SER A 121 -4.08 2.76 5.05
N SER A 122 -4.73 3.12 6.11
CA SER A 122 -6.07 2.65 6.45
C SER A 122 -6.78 3.64 7.35
N VAL A 123 -8.10 3.63 7.31
CA VAL A 123 -8.96 4.38 8.25
C VAL A 123 -8.66 4.06 9.72
N VAL A 124 -8.13 2.88 10.03
CA VAL A 124 -7.74 2.51 11.41
C VAL A 124 -6.55 3.32 11.94
N ALA A 125 -5.85 4.05 11.08
CA ALA A 125 -4.80 4.98 11.48
C ALA A 125 -5.34 6.17 12.29
N THR A 126 -6.63 6.52 12.10
CA THR A 126 -7.35 7.60 12.79
C THR A 126 -8.53 7.10 13.61
N LYS A 127 -9.27 6.11 13.11
CA LYS A 127 -10.45 5.55 13.78
C LYS A 127 -10.04 4.49 14.80
N PRO A 128 -10.24 4.69 16.11
CA PRO A 128 -9.95 3.68 17.11
C PRO A 128 -10.72 2.39 16.84
N THR A 129 -10.01 1.26 16.84
CA THR A 129 -10.61 -0.06 16.64
C THR A 129 -9.97 -1.05 17.61
N ALA A 130 -10.77 -1.69 18.43
CA ALA A 130 -10.29 -2.67 19.41
C ALA A 130 -9.71 -3.91 18.71
N GLY A 131 -8.63 -4.46 19.26
CA GLY A 131 -8.00 -5.70 18.77
C GLY A 131 -7.09 -5.56 17.56
N VAL A 132 -6.89 -4.37 16.99
CA VAL A 132 -6.04 -4.18 15.80
C VAL A 132 -4.84 -3.26 16.06
N SER A 133 -4.30 -3.25 17.30
CA SER A 133 -3.27 -2.29 17.71
C SER A 133 -2.00 -2.33 16.85
N ALA A 134 -1.51 -3.52 16.47
CA ALA A 134 -0.35 -3.66 15.58
C ALA A 134 -0.62 -3.05 14.20
N TYR A 135 -1.79 -3.36 13.62
CA TYR A 135 -2.18 -2.87 12.31
C TYR A 135 -2.36 -1.36 12.33
N ALA A 136 -3.08 -0.82 13.33
CA ALA A 136 -3.26 0.63 13.49
C ALA A 136 -1.92 1.35 13.66
N ALA A 137 -1.04 0.86 14.53
CA ALA A 137 0.30 1.42 14.72
C ALA A 137 1.09 1.42 13.41
N SER A 138 1.11 0.31 12.66
CA SER A 138 1.83 0.21 11.39
C SER A 138 1.31 1.20 10.34
N LYS A 139 -0.02 1.39 10.24
CA LYS A 139 -0.65 2.26 9.25
C LYS A 139 -0.55 3.74 9.62
N SER A 140 -0.61 4.09 10.91
CA SER A 140 -0.36 5.46 11.39
C SER A 140 1.09 5.88 11.18
N ALA A 141 2.05 4.97 11.41
CA ALA A 141 3.47 5.26 11.24
C ALA A 141 3.86 5.64 9.80
N LEU A 142 3.13 5.13 8.79
CA LEU A 142 3.34 5.51 7.39
C LEU A 142 3.19 7.01 7.17
N TRP A 143 2.34 7.70 7.92
CA TRP A 143 2.12 9.13 7.77
C TRP A 143 3.35 9.96 8.16
N GLY A 144 3.92 9.68 9.33
CA GLY A 144 5.14 10.34 9.77
C GLY A 144 6.31 10.05 8.82
N MET A 145 6.48 8.78 8.44
CA MET A 145 7.51 8.36 7.49
C MET A 145 7.36 9.08 6.14
N SER A 146 6.15 9.11 5.57
CA SER A 146 5.92 9.76 4.26
C SER A 146 6.18 11.26 4.30
N LYS A 147 5.80 11.95 5.37
CA LYS A 147 6.08 13.39 5.55
C LYS A 147 7.57 13.69 5.58
N SER A 148 8.34 12.91 6.34
CA SER A 148 9.81 13.09 6.42
C SER A 148 10.46 12.84 5.06
N LEU A 149 10.15 11.70 4.42
CA LEU A 149 10.71 11.36 3.11
C LEU A 149 10.29 12.35 2.01
N ALA A 150 9.09 12.92 2.09
CA ALA A 150 8.65 13.97 1.18
C ALA A 150 9.52 15.22 1.30
N GLN A 151 9.83 15.67 2.52
CA GLN A 151 10.74 16.80 2.77
C GLN A 151 12.14 16.57 2.17
N GLU A 152 12.66 15.36 2.30
CA GLU A 152 14.00 15.00 1.79
C GLU A 152 14.08 14.99 0.26
N ASN A 153 12.95 14.80 -0.45
CA ASN A 153 12.97 14.43 -1.86
C ASN A 153 12.14 15.35 -2.77
N ALA A 154 11.35 16.27 -2.22
CA ALA A 154 10.48 17.17 -2.98
C ALA A 154 11.21 17.97 -4.06
N GLY A 155 12.42 18.48 -3.76
CA GLY A 155 13.25 19.23 -4.70
C GLY A 155 13.73 18.42 -5.92
N LEU A 156 13.54 17.10 -5.92
CA LEU A 156 13.89 16.20 -7.01
C LEU A 156 12.64 15.65 -7.75
N ASN A 157 11.50 16.33 -7.65
CA ASN A 157 10.24 15.91 -8.26
C ASN A 157 9.82 14.48 -7.82
N ILE A 158 10.06 14.15 -6.55
CA ILE A 158 9.64 12.88 -5.97
C ILE A 158 8.54 13.18 -4.96
N THR A 159 7.36 12.57 -5.14
CA THR A 159 6.25 12.70 -4.20
C THR A 159 6.00 11.39 -3.46
N ILE A 160 5.65 11.51 -2.17
CA ILE A 160 5.40 10.37 -1.30
C ILE A 160 4.12 10.62 -0.54
N ASN A 161 3.05 9.88 -0.87
CA ASN A 161 1.73 10.09 -0.32
C ASN A 161 1.11 8.79 0.19
N ASN A 162 0.10 8.91 1.03
CA ASN A 162 -0.66 7.79 1.54
C ASN A 162 -2.13 7.88 1.10
N ILE A 163 -2.77 6.72 0.93
CA ILE A 163 -4.22 6.62 0.80
C ILE A 163 -4.75 5.97 2.08
N ASN A 164 -5.53 6.72 2.85
CA ASN A 164 -6.24 6.22 4.03
C ASN A 164 -7.51 5.53 3.59
N LEU A 165 -7.37 4.26 3.20
CA LEU A 165 -8.48 3.50 2.67
C LEU A 165 -9.42 3.05 3.79
N GLY A 166 -10.71 3.28 3.59
CA GLY A 166 -11.78 2.69 4.37
C GLY A 166 -12.06 1.23 3.98
N TYR A 167 -13.28 0.80 4.18
CA TYR A 167 -13.71 -0.53 3.77
C TYR A 167 -13.97 -0.56 2.26
N SER A 168 -13.32 -1.48 1.55
CA SER A 168 -13.43 -1.61 0.09
C SER A 168 -13.92 -3.00 -0.29
N GLU A 169 -14.50 -3.12 -1.47
CA GLU A 169 -14.95 -4.40 -2.06
C GLU A 169 -13.81 -5.39 -2.31
N LEU A 170 -12.56 -4.93 -2.18
CA LEU A 170 -11.35 -5.71 -2.43
C LEU A 170 -10.68 -6.20 -1.13
N GLY A 171 -10.02 -7.34 -1.22
CA GLY A 171 -9.12 -7.80 -0.15
C GLY A 171 -9.83 -8.43 1.04
N MET A 172 -9.52 -7.92 2.24
CA MET A 172 -9.88 -8.57 3.51
C MET A 172 -11.38 -8.62 3.78
N ILE A 173 -12.15 -7.69 3.22
CA ILE A 173 -13.60 -7.61 3.39
C ILE A 173 -14.32 -8.89 2.93
N LYS A 174 -13.78 -9.59 1.92
CA LYS A 174 -14.36 -10.84 1.39
C LYS A 174 -14.38 -11.99 2.39
N LYS A 175 -13.70 -11.85 3.52
CA LYS A 175 -13.68 -12.83 4.61
C LYS A 175 -14.69 -12.52 5.71
N VAL A 176 -15.37 -11.38 5.64
CA VAL A 176 -16.37 -10.96 6.62
C VAL A 176 -17.69 -11.62 6.28
N PRO A 177 -18.35 -12.33 7.23
CA PRO A 177 -19.69 -12.88 7.03
C PRO A 177 -20.71 -11.77 6.68
N GLN A 178 -21.72 -12.12 5.85
CA GLN A 178 -22.66 -11.13 5.30
C GLN A 178 -23.38 -10.34 6.38
N GLU A 179 -23.82 -10.96 7.47
CA GLU A 179 -24.50 -10.33 8.60
C GLU A 179 -23.69 -9.21 9.28
N PHE A 180 -22.34 -9.41 9.36
CA PHE A 180 -21.43 -8.40 9.88
C PHE A 180 -21.11 -7.34 8.82
N LEU A 181 -21.12 -7.72 7.54
CA LEU A 181 -20.87 -6.80 6.44
C LEU A 181 -21.95 -5.73 6.34
N ASP A 182 -23.21 -6.10 6.46
CA ASP A 182 -24.35 -5.16 6.45
C ASP A 182 -24.28 -4.16 7.61
N THR A 183 -23.94 -4.66 8.80
CA THR A 183 -23.71 -3.80 9.97
C THR A 183 -22.56 -2.83 9.75
N LEU A 184 -21.46 -3.31 9.17
CA LEU A 184 -20.28 -2.50 8.88
C LEU A 184 -20.59 -1.42 7.83
N ILE A 185 -21.28 -1.78 6.73
CA ILE A 185 -21.73 -0.83 5.71
C ILE A 185 -22.66 0.22 6.34
N GLY A 186 -23.56 -0.20 7.24
CA GLY A 186 -24.45 0.70 7.98
C GLY A 186 -23.70 1.76 8.81
N GLN A 187 -22.47 1.48 9.23
CA GLN A 187 -21.61 2.43 9.96
C GLN A 187 -20.86 3.41 9.06
N ILE A 188 -20.71 3.11 7.76
CA ILE A 188 -20.09 4.03 6.81
C ILE A 188 -21.08 5.15 6.50
N PRO A 189 -20.72 6.44 6.65
CA PRO A 189 -21.64 7.54 6.33
C PRO A 189 -22.18 7.47 4.89
N SER A 190 -21.36 7.14 3.91
CA SER A 190 -21.76 6.98 2.52
C SER A 190 -22.60 5.72 2.21
N LYS A 191 -22.81 4.83 3.22
CA LYS A 191 -23.61 3.60 3.12
C LYS A 191 -23.19 2.62 2.03
N LYS A 192 -21.93 2.67 1.61
CA LYS A 192 -21.36 1.75 0.64
C LYS A 192 -19.87 1.50 0.90
N LEU A 193 -19.37 0.40 0.36
CA LEU A 193 -17.94 0.12 0.30
C LEU A 193 -17.28 0.99 -0.77
N CYS A 194 -15.99 1.22 -0.64
CA CYS A 194 -15.19 1.85 -1.68
C CYS A 194 -15.10 0.92 -2.89
N GLU A 195 -15.49 1.41 -4.03
CA GLU A 195 -15.41 0.68 -5.30
C GLU A 195 -13.96 0.59 -5.79
N PRO A 196 -13.58 -0.50 -6.47
CA PRO A 196 -12.22 -0.65 -7.01
C PRO A 196 -11.80 0.50 -7.91
N ILE A 197 -12.73 1.03 -8.69
CA ILE A 197 -12.46 2.14 -9.62
C ILE A 197 -12.10 3.44 -8.89
N ASP A 198 -12.64 3.69 -7.71
CA ASP A 198 -12.33 4.89 -6.93
C ASP A 198 -10.89 4.82 -6.37
N ILE A 199 -10.44 3.60 -6.00
CA ILE A 199 -9.04 3.38 -5.63
C ILE A 199 -8.11 3.69 -6.82
N TYR A 200 -8.45 3.20 -8.02
CA TYR A 200 -7.67 3.44 -9.22
C TYR A 200 -7.59 4.94 -9.57
N LYS A 201 -8.73 5.65 -9.54
CA LYS A 201 -8.78 7.10 -9.78
C LYS A 201 -7.92 7.88 -8.78
N THR A 202 -7.96 7.50 -7.50
CA THR A 202 -7.15 8.15 -6.46
C THR A 202 -5.66 7.90 -6.68
N VAL A 203 -5.27 6.69 -7.08
CA VAL A 203 -3.88 6.36 -7.43
C VAL A 203 -3.42 7.22 -8.61
N ASN A 204 -4.19 7.29 -9.70
CA ASN A 204 -3.86 8.12 -10.86
C ASN A 204 -3.76 9.61 -10.51
N TYR A 205 -4.69 10.12 -9.72
CA TYR A 205 -4.62 11.49 -9.23
C TYR A 205 -3.32 11.80 -8.50
N LEU A 206 -2.86 10.90 -7.62
CA LEU A 206 -1.59 11.05 -6.92
C LEU A 206 -0.36 10.87 -7.83
N MET A 207 -0.48 10.12 -8.91
CA MET A 207 0.59 9.98 -9.91
C MET A 207 0.76 11.25 -10.76
N GLU A 208 -0.35 11.93 -11.09
CA GLU A 208 -0.39 13.09 -11.96
C GLU A 208 -0.13 14.41 -11.20
N CYS A 209 -0.65 14.53 -9.97
CA CYS A 209 -0.55 15.75 -9.19
C CYS A 209 0.78 15.83 -8.42
N ASN A 210 1.77 16.51 -8.99
CA ASN A 210 3.12 16.62 -8.42
C ASN A 210 3.24 17.61 -7.25
N TYR A 211 2.20 18.40 -6.96
CA TYR A 211 2.20 19.34 -5.84
C TYR A 211 1.64 18.73 -4.54
N ILE A 212 0.99 17.56 -4.62
CA ILE A 212 0.58 16.81 -3.45
C ILE A 212 1.76 15.94 -2.98
N ASN A 213 2.33 16.28 -1.83
CA ASN A 213 3.48 15.60 -1.28
C ASN A 213 3.43 15.55 0.25
N GLY A 214 3.75 14.41 0.85
CA GLY A 214 3.64 14.17 2.29
C GLY A 214 2.20 14.08 2.81
N SER A 215 1.22 13.93 1.93
CA SER A 215 -0.20 13.93 2.27
C SER A 215 -0.73 12.53 2.55
N SER A 216 -1.80 12.47 3.34
CA SER A 216 -2.59 11.27 3.57
C SER A 216 -4.03 11.56 3.13
N ILE A 217 -4.44 10.99 2.00
CA ILE A 217 -5.74 11.24 1.38
C ILE A 217 -6.77 10.25 1.94
N ASP A 218 -7.86 10.76 2.47
CA ASP A 218 -8.95 9.95 2.98
C ASP A 218 -9.86 9.46 1.85
N LEU A 219 -9.87 8.14 1.65
CA LEU A 219 -10.75 7.44 0.73
C LEU A 219 -11.59 6.44 1.54
N ASN A 220 -12.53 6.95 2.35
CA ASN A 220 -13.15 6.16 3.40
C ASN A 220 -14.67 6.37 3.57
N GLY A 221 -15.33 7.09 2.66
CA GLY A 221 -16.78 7.29 2.69
C GLY A 221 -17.27 8.13 3.87
N GLY A 222 -16.41 8.96 4.47
CA GLY A 222 -16.73 9.83 5.60
C GLY A 222 -16.58 9.16 6.96
N LEU A 223 -15.83 8.04 7.08
CA LEU A 223 -15.65 7.32 8.35
C LEU A 223 -14.83 8.10 9.38
N VAL A 224 -14.05 9.06 8.98
CA VAL A 224 -13.26 10.00 9.79
C VAL A 224 -13.17 11.34 9.10
#